data_1046f5d110d8bbd8e2fe3bee2d002397
#
_entry.id   1046f5d110d8bbd8e2fe3bee2d002397
#
_cell.length_a   1.000
_cell.length_b   1.000
_cell.length_c   1.000
_cell.angle_alpha   90.00
_cell.angle_beta   90.00
_cell.angle_gamma   90.00
#
_symmetry.space_group_name_H-M   'P 1'
#
loop_
_entity.id
_entity.type
_entity.pdbx_description
1 polymer ?
#
loop_
_entity_poly.entity_id
_entity_poly.type
_entity_poly.pdbx_seq_one_letter_code
_entity_poly.pdbx_strand_id
1 'polypeptide(L)'
;GLTVAPGFEDPHVHFRDPGQTYKESMVSGCRASASGGYTNVLIMPNTLPALDGQTVSGPEATGAKEVLDAGFDNVIDFLQQYDTAHDVQLPVRYDLCVCASKDRAGHEASDVADWLKYVPGFEDDAKTPAMLTHPITAISDDGSAVTPEILDQVLENVKASDLYLIEHCEHHDTGAVNEGPVSRELGVPGIPEDTELKIVARDIEAARRTGIHVHFQHVSTAISFEAIRRAKAEGLPITCETAPHYLALSDEALLKYGTLAKMNPPLRSEADRKATIAAIADGTVDLLATDHAPH
;
A
#
# COMPACT_ATOMS: atom_id res chain seq x y z
N GLY A 1 -9.60 -21.33 -28.46
CA GLY A 1 -9.75 -22.02 -27.18
C GLY A 1 -9.59 -21.06 -26.04
N LEU A 2 -10.07 -21.41 -24.85
CA LEU A 2 -9.83 -20.65 -23.63
C LEU A 2 -8.47 -21.05 -23.05
N THR A 3 -7.74 -20.08 -22.51
CA THR A 3 -6.53 -20.33 -21.72
C THR A 3 -6.94 -20.35 -20.23
N VAL A 4 -6.54 -21.38 -19.50
CA VAL A 4 -6.72 -21.46 -18.05
C VAL A 4 -5.40 -21.12 -17.38
N ALA A 5 -5.43 -20.17 -16.46
CA ALA A 5 -4.28 -19.71 -15.68
C ALA A 5 -4.70 -19.52 -14.22
N PRO A 6 -3.75 -19.46 -13.26
CA PRO A 6 -4.04 -18.94 -11.92
C PRO A 6 -4.63 -17.52 -12.02
N GLY A 7 -5.51 -17.16 -11.09
CA GLY A 7 -5.97 -15.78 -10.97
C GLY A 7 -4.81 -14.84 -10.58
N PHE A 8 -4.95 -13.57 -10.91
CA PHE A 8 -3.98 -12.56 -10.50
C PHE A 8 -4.10 -12.25 -9.00
N GLU A 9 -3.01 -11.83 -8.40
CA GLU A 9 -2.97 -11.17 -7.10
C GLU A 9 -2.60 -9.70 -7.28
N ASP A 10 -3.29 -8.81 -6.54
CA ASP A 10 -2.95 -7.40 -6.50
C ASP A 10 -2.45 -7.04 -5.09
N PRO A 11 -1.15 -6.76 -4.93
CA PRO A 11 -0.58 -6.49 -3.62
C PRO A 11 -0.87 -5.07 -3.10
N HIS A 12 -1.65 -4.25 -3.84
CA HIS A 12 -1.82 -2.84 -3.51
C HIS A 12 -3.17 -2.29 -3.99
N VAL A 13 -4.15 -2.30 -3.09
CA VAL A 13 -5.47 -1.69 -3.34
C VAL A 13 -5.96 -0.90 -2.15
N HIS A 14 -6.75 0.14 -2.40
CA HIS A 14 -7.37 1.02 -1.41
C HIS A 14 -8.89 0.87 -1.46
N PHE A 15 -9.41 -0.17 -0.87
CA PHE A 15 -10.85 -0.28 -0.65
C PHE A 15 -11.21 0.61 0.54
N ARG A 16 -11.95 1.65 0.27
CA ARG A 16 -12.21 2.77 1.19
C ARG A 16 -13.24 2.47 2.29
N ASP A 17 -13.39 1.22 2.63
CA ASP A 17 -14.40 0.68 3.53
C ASP A 17 -13.72 0.02 4.75
N PRO A 18 -13.98 0.46 5.97
CA PRO A 18 -14.98 1.48 6.36
C PRO A 18 -14.52 2.93 6.16
N GLY A 19 -15.48 3.84 6.22
CA GLY A 19 -15.30 5.27 6.44
C GLY A 19 -15.32 6.16 5.21
N GLN A 20 -15.02 5.65 4.02
CA GLN A 20 -15.06 6.39 2.76
C GLN A 20 -15.77 5.61 1.66
N THR A 21 -16.81 4.86 2.01
CA THR A 21 -17.60 3.99 1.12
C THR A 21 -18.25 4.72 -0.04
N TYR A 22 -18.38 6.06 0.05
CA TYR A 22 -18.80 6.90 -1.06
C TYR A 22 -17.79 6.96 -2.20
N LYS A 23 -16.52 6.62 -1.96
CA LYS A 23 -15.48 6.48 -3.00
C LYS A 23 -15.44 5.05 -3.53
N GLU A 24 -15.38 4.07 -2.62
CA GLU A 24 -15.33 2.65 -2.90
C GLU A 24 -15.81 1.86 -1.69
N SER A 25 -16.67 0.87 -1.91
CA SER A 25 -17.02 -0.11 -0.89
C SER A 25 -16.27 -1.42 -1.11
N MET A 26 -16.20 -2.30 -0.12
CA MET A 26 -15.64 -3.65 -0.27
C MET A 26 -16.30 -4.39 -1.45
N VAL A 27 -17.62 -4.26 -1.60
CA VAL A 27 -18.37 -4.93 -2.67
C VAL A 27 -17.97 -4.39 -4.05
N SER A 28 -17.87 -3.06 -4.22
CA SER A 28 -17.50 -2.47 -5.52
C SER A 28 -16.06 -2.75 -5.88
N GLY A 29 -15.13 -2.62 -4.93
CA GLY A 29 -13.71 -2.91 -5.12
C GLY A 29 -13.44 -4.38 -5.47
N CYS A 30 -14.07 -5.32 -4.73
CA CYS A 30 -13.97 -6.74 -5.04
C CYS A 30 -14.54 -7.09 -6.43
N ARG A 31 -15.62 -6.43 -6.86
CA ARG A 31 -16.17 -6.62 -8.22
C ARG A 31 -15.24 -6.05 -9.29
N ALA A 32 -14.63 -4.90 -9.04
CA ALA A 32 -13.65 -4.32 -9.95
C ALA A 32 -12.45 -5.26 -10.11
N SER A 33 -11.90 -5.76 -9.00
CA SER A 33 -10.80 -6.74 -8.99
C SER A 33 -11.15 -8.02 -9.75
N ALA A 34 -12.32 -8.61 -9.48
CA ALA A 34 -12.78 -9.80 -10.20
C ALA A 34 -12.91 -9.56 -11.71
N SER A 35 -13.37 -8.37 -12.11
CA SER A 35 -13.47 -7.98 -13.52
C SER A 35 -12.10 -7.87 -14.19
N GLY A 36 -11.05 -7.54 -13.43
CA GLY A 36 -9.65 -7.53 -13.87
C GLY A 36 -8.98 -8.90 -13.90
N GLY A 37 -9.66 -9.95 -13.40
CA GLY A 37 -9.10 -11.31 -13.32
C GLY A 37 -8.32 -11.59 -12.04
N TYR A 38 -8.43 -10.70 -11.04
CA TYR A 38 -7.83 -10.90 -9.73
C TYR A 38 -8.68 -11.86 -8.89
N THR A 39 -8.02 -12.67 -8.08
CA THR A 39 -8.65 -13.64 -7.17
C THR A 39 -8.28 -13.39 -5.72
N ASN A 40 -7.24 -12.62 -5.48
CA ASN A 40 -6.83 -12.11 -4.17
C ASN A 40 -6.30 -10.68 -4.29
N VAL A 41 -6.45 -9.87 -3.23
CA VAL A 41 -5.92 -8.51 -3.15
C VAL A 41 -5.39 -8.24 -1.74
N LEU A 42 -4.38 -7.37 -1.61
CA LEU A 42 -3.91 -6.86 -0.33
C LEU A 42 -4.46 -5.44 -0.13
N ILE A 43 -5.27 -5.27 0.92
CA ILE A 43 -5.90 -3.99 1.25
C ILE A 43 -4.95 -3.16 2.11
N MET A 44 -4.65 -1.95 1.64
CA MET A 44 -3.82 -0.98 2.36
C MET A 44 -4.54 -0.43 3.61
N PRO A 45 -3.79 -0.01 4.64
CA PRO A 45 -4.33 0.23 5.98
C PRO A 45 -5.06 1.57 6.15
N ASN A 46 -5.19 2.36 5.11
CA ASN A 46 -5.73 3.72 5.14
C ASN A 46 -7.26 3.82 5.11
N THR A 47 -7.93 2.91 5.78
CA THR A 47 -9.36 3.01 6.12
C THR A 47 -9.61 4.10 7.17
N LEU A 48 -10.86 4.40 7.47
CA LEU A 48 -11.26 5.28 8.56
C LEU A 48 -12.34 4.62 9.42
N PRO A 49 -12.02 4.23 10.68
CA PRO A 49 -10.72 4.34 11.36
C PRO A 49 -9.62 3.51 10.66
N ALA A 50 -8.36 3.81 11.00
CA ALA A 50 -7.21 3.14 10.42
C ALA A 50 -7.10 1.66 10.87
N LEU A 51 -6.45 0.83 10.06
CA LEU A 51 -6.20 -0.59 10.36
C LEU A 51 -4.97 -0.74 11.28
N ASP A 52 -5.04 -0.26 12.51
CA ASP A 52 -3.93 -0.30 13.47
C ASP A 52 -4.18 -1.23 14.68
N GLY A 53 -5.35 -1.88 14.74
CA GLY A 53 -5.76 -2.77 15.81
C GLY A 53 -6.34 -2.08 17.04
N GLN A 54 -6.31 -0.75 17.11
CA GLN A 54 -6.86 -0.02 18.24
C GLN A 54 -8.39 -0.15 18.32
N THR A 55 -8.91 -0.04 19.54
CA THR A 55 -10.35 0.08 19.78
C THR A 55 -10.87 1.41 19.22
N VAL A 56 -11.92 1.35 18.43
CA VAL A 56 -12.58 2.50 17.84
C VAL A 56 -13.12 3.42 18.96
N SER A 57 -12.59 4.61 19.05
CA SER A 57 -12.95 5.58 20.07
C SER A 57 -14.09 6.49 19.61
N GLY A 58 -15.33 6.10 20.03
CA GLY A 58 -16.53 6.90 19.88
C GLY A 58 -17.12 6.93 18.46
N PRO A 59 -18.45 7.06 18.36
CA PRO A 59 -19.18 7.01 17.09
C PRO A 59 -19.02 8.28 16.23
N GLU A 60 -18.36 9.31 16.76
CA GLU A 60 -18.19 10.61 16.08
C GLU A 60 -17.08 10.57 15.02
N ALA A 61 -16.14 9.61 15.12
CA ALA A 61 -15.09 9.45 14.12
C ALA A 61 -15.65 8.90 12.80
N THR A 62 -15.12 9.36 11.69
CA THR A 62 -15.53 8.91 10.37
C THR A 62 -15.41 7.38 10.25
N GLY A 63 -16.48 6.72 9.84
CA GLY A 63 -16.57 5.26 9.69
C GLY A 63 -16.70 4.48 11.01
N ALA A 64 -16.41 5.08 12.17
CA ALA A 64 -16.50 4.43 13.46
C ALA A 64 -17.90 3.87 13.73
N LYS A 65 -18.94 4.62 13.35
CA LYS A 65 -20.34 4.21 13.51
C LYS A 65 -20.65 2.93 12.75
N GLU A 66 -20.12 2.74 11.57
CA GLU A 66 -20.31 1.54 10.75
C GLU A 66 -19.75 0.29 11.47
N VAL A 67 -18.53 0.38 11.97
CA VAL A 67 -17.85 -0.68 12.72
C VAL A 67 -18.63 -1.02 14.00
N LEU A 68 -19.02 0.00 14.78
CA LEU A 68 -19.75 -0.17 16.05
C LEU A 68 -21.18 -0.70 15.83
N ASP A 69 -21.90 -0.24 14.82
CA ASP A 69 -23.25 -0.71 14.49
C ASP A 69 -23.24 -2.18 14.03
N ALA A 70 -22.16 -2.62 13.39
CA ALA A 70 -21.94 -4.02 13.03
C ALA A 70 -21.54 -4.90 14.24
N GLY A 71 -21.34 -4.30 15.42
CA GLY A 71 -21.05 -5.02 16.67
C GLY A 71 -19.57 -5.27 16.93
N PHE A 72 -18.68 -4.56 16.23
CA PHE A 72 -17.23 -4.65 16.42
C PHE A 72 -16.68 -3.40 17.10
N ASP A 73 -15.54 -3.56 17.76
CA ASP A 73 -14.85 -2.47 18.47
C ASP A 73 -13.49 -2.11 17.83
N ASN A 74 -13.09 -2.82 16.78
CA ASN A 74 -11.93 -2.46 15.96
C ASN A 74 -12.15 -2.83 14.47
N VAL A 75 -11.39 -2.19 13.60
CA VAL A 75 -11.55 -2.35 12.14
C VAL A 75 -11.07 -3.71 11.65
N ILE A 76 -10.07 -4.32 12.30
CA ILE A 76 -9.55 -5.62 11.87
C ILE A 76 -10.62 -6.69 12.08
N ASP A 77 -11.26 -6.75 13.26
CA ASP A 77 -12.35 -7.70 13.52
C ASP A 77 -13.54 -7.48 12.60
N PHE A 78 -13.88 -6.23 12.30
CA PHE A 78 -14.92 -5.89 11.32
C PHE A 78 -14.60 -6.45 9.95
N LEU A 79 -13.37 -6.25 9.44
CA LEU A 79 -12.97 -6.77 8.13
C LEU A 79 -12.80 -8.29 8.12
N GLN A 80 -12.40 -8.92 9.23
CA GLN A 80 -12.38 -10.39 9.34
C GLN A 80 -13.75 -11.02 9.13
N GLN A 81 -14.82 -10.29 9.38
CA GLN A 81 -16.19 -10.79 9.37
C GLN A 81 -17.12 -9.96 8.47
N TYR A 82 -16.55 -9.20 7.54
CA TYR A 82 -17.28 -8.30 6.66
C TYR A 82 -18.41 -8.99 5.91
N ASP A 83 -18.16 -10.16 5.34
CA ASP A 83 -19.13 -10.95 4.58
C ASP A 83 -20.35 -11.30 5.42
N THR A 84 -20.12 -11.71 6.68
CA THR A 84 -21.18 -12.06 7.63
C THR A 84 -21.92 -10.84 8.13
N ALA A 85 -21.20 -9.76 8.45
CA ALA A 85 -21.79 -8.53 8.96
C ALA A 85 -22.72 -7.84 7.94
N HIS A 86 -22.45 -8.00 6.67
CA HIS A 86 -23.21 -7.38 5.59
C HIS A 86 -24.10 -8.35 4.78
N ASP A 87 -24.12 -9.65 5.13
CA ASP A 87 -24.83 -10.71 4.40
C ASP A 87 -24.48 -10.67 2.89
N VAL A 88 -23.18 -10.60 2.58
CA VAL A 88 -22.66 -10.53 1.20
C VAL A 88 -21.68 -11.66 0.93
N GLN A 89 -21.52 -12.01 -0.34
CA GLN A 89 -20.45 -12.88 -0.81
C GLN A 89 -19.54 -12.08 -1.74
N LEU A 90 -18.31 -11.87 -1.30
CA LEU A 90 -17.31 -11.15 -2.09
C LEU A 90 -16.69 -12.08 -3.14
N PRO A 91 -16.52 -11.62 -4.40
CA PRO A 91 -16.03 -12.48 -5.49
C PRO A 91 -14.51 -12.69 -5.49
N VAL A 92 -13.75 -11.97 -4.66
CA VAL A 92 -12.31 -12.14 -4.49
C VAL A 92 -11.98 -12.26 -3.00
N ARG A 93 -10.88 -12.93 -2.69
CA ARG A 93 -10.31 -12.96 -1.34
C ARG A 93 -9.49 -11.69 -1.10
N TYR A 94 -9.26 -11.37 0.15
CA TYR A 94 -8.37 -10.27 0.52
C TYR A 94 -7.57 -10.61 1.78
N ASP A 95 -6.36 -10.08 1.79
CA ASP A 95 -5.50 -10.02 2.94
C ASP A 95 -5.42 -8.56 3.42
N LEU A 96 -4.95 -8.34 4.64
CA LEU A 96 -4.90 -7.03 5.25
C LEU A 96 -3.46 -6.58 5.45
N CYS A 97 -3.23 -5.30 5.21
CA CYS A 97 -2.03 -4.60 5.66
C CYS A 97 -2.38 -3.84 6.94
N VAL A 98 -1.56 -3.94 7.99
CA VAL A 98 -1.76 -3.17 9.23
C VAL A 98 -0.95 -1.88 9.20
N CYS A 99 -1.44 -0.83 9.86
CA CYS A 99 -0.72 0.43 9.98
C CYS A 99 0.61 0.25 10.71
N ALA A 100 1.66 0.89 10.19
CA ALA A 100 2.92 1.03 10.88
C ALA A 100 2.80 1.97 12.09
N SER A 101 1.96 3.00 12.00
CA SER A 101 1.69 3.94 13.08
C SER A 101 0.24 3.93 13.54
N LYS A 102 0.00 4.29 14.80
CA LYS A 102 -1.34 4.49 15.36
C LYS A 102 -2.07 5.59 14.58
N ASP A 103 -3.34 5.34 14.26
CA ASP A 103 -4.19 6.22 13.44
C ASP A 103 -3.57 6.59 12.09
N ARG A 104 -2.50 5.90 11.67
CA ARG A 104 -1.68 6.25 10.51
C ARG A 104 -1.13 7.70 10.59
N ALA A 105 -0.86 8.16 11.80
CA ALA A 105 -0.48 9.54 12.07
C ALA A 105 1.04 9.80 12.02
N GLY A 106 1.86 8.75 11.95
CA GLY A 106 3.32 8.86 11.84
C GLY A 106 4.06 9.30 13.10
N HIS A 107 3.38 9.36 14.26
CA HIS A 107 3.96 9.87 15.50
C HIS A 107 4.29 8.79 16.52
N GLU A 108 3.57 7.69 16.50
CA GLU A 108 3.73 6.56 17.41
C GLU A 108 3.53 5.26 16.60
N ALA A 109 4.42 4.30 16.74
CA ALA A 109 4.28 3.00 16.10
C ALA A 109 3.04 2.27 16.62
N SER A 110 2.36 1.50 15.78
CA SER A 110 1.25 0.64 16.19
C SER A 110 1.73 -0.41 17.20
N ASP A 111 0.85 -0.81 18.11
CA ASP A 111 1.19 -1.81 19.11
C ASP A 111 1.00 -3.22 18.52
N VAL A 112 2.09 -3.99 18.45
CA VAL A 112 2.06 -5.38 17.96
C VAL A 112 1.02 -6.22 18.72
N ALA A 113 0.82 -5.98 20.01
CA ALA A 113 -0.11 -6.73 20.84
C ALA A 113 -1.58 -6.58 20.37
N ASP A 114 -1.92 -5.49 19.70
CA ASP A 114 -3.27 -5.22 19.23
C ASP A 114 -3.64 -6.06 17.99
N TRP A 115 -2.66 -6.41 17.15
CA TRP A 115 -2.91 -7.05 15.87
C TRP A 115 -2.16 -8.37 15.61
N LEU A 116 -1.16 -8.75 16.41
CA LEU A 116 -0.33 -9.94 16.15
C LEU A 116 -1.13 -11.24 16.02
N LYS A 117 -2.22 -11.38 16.77
CA LYS A 117 -3.12 -12.54 16.71
C LYS A 117 -3.76 -12.78 15.33
N TYR A 118 -3.73 -11.79 14.44
CA TYR A 118 -4.24 -11.90 13.06
C TYR A 118 -3.16 -12.22 12.03
N VAL A 119 -1.92 -12.41 12.49
CA VAL A 119 -0.79 -12.81 11.64
C VAL A 119 -0.70 -14.33 11.64
N PRO A 120 -0.61 -15.00 10.47
CA PRO A 120 -0.45 -16.44 10.39
C PRO A 120 0.74 -16.97 11.21
N GLY A 121 0.49 -17.97 12.06
CA GLY A 121 1.50 -18.54 12.94
C GLY A 121 1.61 -17.88 14.32
N PHE A 122 0.85 -16.83 14.58
CA PHE A 122 0.79 -16.13 15.88
C PHE A 122 -0.62 -16.14 16.48
N GLU A 123 -1.49 -17.04 16.01
CA GLU A 123 -2.85 -17.15 16.49
C GLU A 123 -2.88 -17.50 17.99
N ASP A 124 -3.74 -16.80 18.73
CA ASP A 124 -4.03 -17.08 20.13
C ASP A 124 -5.41 -17.76 20.19
N ASP A 125 -5.43 -19.07 20.52
CA ASP A 125 -6.66 -19.90 20.56
C ASP A 125 -7.80 -19.26 21.37
N ALA A 126 -7.49 -18.36 22.31
CA ALA A 126 -8.47 -17.69 23.13
C ALA A 126 -9.02 -16.36 22.50
N LYS A 127 -8.29 -15.78 21.55
CA LYS A 127 -8.55 -14.44 21.03
C LYS A 127 -8.65 -14.35 19.52
N THR A 128 -8.12 -15.32 18.81
CA THR A 128 -8.19 -15.38 17.35
C THR A 128 -9.50 -16.02 16.92
N PRO A 129 -10.19 -15.54 15.89
CA PRO A 129 -11.28 -16.27 15.27
C PRO A 129 -10.84 -17.70 14.90
N ALA A 130 -11.74 -18.66 15.00
CA ALA A 130 -11.44 -20.08 14.76
C ALA A 130 -10.83 -20.39 13.38
N MET A 131 -10.87 -19.44 12.46
CA MET A 131 -10.20 -19.45 11.18
C MET A 131 -9.90 -18.00 10.75
N LEU A 132 -8.62 -17.68 10.51
CA LEU A 132 -8.26 -16.44 9.87
C LEU A 132 -8.69 -16.48 8.41
N THR A 133 -9.71 -15.70 8.07
CA THR A 133 -10.21 -15.58 6.69
C THR A 133 -9.45 -14.52 5.91
N HIS A 134 -9.00 -13.48 6.59
CA HIS A 134 -8.32 -12.30 6.03
C HIS A 134 -7.10 -11.95 6.88
N PRO A 135 -5.98 -12.70 6.73
CA PRO A 135 -4.80 -12.52 7.57
C PRO A 135 -4.13 -11.16 7.34
N ILE A 136 -3.44 -10.68 8.35
CA ILE A 136 -2.47 -9.59 8.20
C ILE A 136 -1.20 -10.19 7.62
N THR A 137 -0.74 -9.65 6.50
CA THR A 137 0.43 -10.16 5.77
C THR A 137 1.54 -9.13 5.61
N ALA A 138 1.29 -7.86 5.94
CA ALA A 138 2.28 -6.77 5.82
C ALA A 138 1.99 -5.61 6.77
N ILE A 139 2.98 -4.74 6.93
CA ILE A 139 2.93 -3.50 7.71
C ILE A 139 3.22 -2.32 6.77
N SER A 140 2.40 -1.27 6.80
CA SER A 140 2.57 -0.05 6.00
C SER A 140 1.84 1.14 6.60
N ASP A 141 2.29 2.34 6.29
CA ASP A 141 1.48 3.57 6.46
C ASP A 141 1.01 4.12 5.11
N ASP A 142 0.84 3.25 4.12
CA ASP A 142 0.56 3.65 2.74
C ASP A 142 -0.49 4.77 2.61
N GLY A 143 -0.20 5.60 1.62
CA GLY A 143 -0.57 6.98 1.43
C GLY A 143 0.38 7.93 2.16
N SER A 144 1.36 7.40 2.93
CA SER A 144 2.46 8.14 3.56
C SER A 144 3.66 7.20 3.76
N ALA A 145 4.88 7.73 3.69
CA ALA A 145 6.05 6.98 4.12
C ALA A 145 6.08 6.89 5.65
N VAL A 146 6.62 5.79 6.18
CA VAL A 146 6.93 5.69 7.61
C VAL A 146 7.86 6.83 8.00
N THR A 147 7.54 7.55 9.06
CA THR A 147 8.34 8.70 9.49
C THR A 147 9.65 8.25 10.14
N PRO A 148 10.73 9.05 10.04
CA PRO A 148 12.00 8.70 10.66
C PRO A 148 11.92 8.50 12.18
N GLU A 149 11.01 9.20 12.84
CA GLU A 149 10.83 9.22 14.30
C GLU A 149 10.39 7.86 14.85
N ILE A 150 9.62 7.10 14.10
CA ILE A 150 9.10 5.80 14.53
C ILE A 150 9.74 4.62 13.80
N LEU A 151 10.60 4.88 12.80
CA LEU A 151 11.12 3.83 11.92
C LEU A 151 11.76 2.67 12.70
N ASP A 152 12.63 2.95 13.67
CA ASP A 152 13.30 1.89 14.44
C ASP A 152 12.29 1.02 15.21
N GLN A 153 11.21 1.61 15.76
CA GLN A 153 10.17 0.83 16.43
C GLN A 153 9.36 -0.01 15.43
N VAL A 154 9.06 0.54 14.25
CA VAL A 154 8.39 -0.20 13.16
C VAL A 154 9.24 -1.39 12.72
N LEU A 155 10.56 -1.22 12.58
CA LEU A 155 11.48 -2.31 12.24
C LEU A 155 11.49 -3.44 13.31
N GLU A 156 11.38 -3.09 14.61
CA GLU A 156 11.22 -4.09 15.66
C GLU A 156 9.85 -4.80 15.57
N ASN A 157 8.78 -4.09 15.24
CA ASN A 157 7.46 -4.69 15.00
C ASN A 157 7.48 -5.68 13.83
N VAL A 158 8.14 -5.33 12.73
CA VAL A 158 8.35 -6.21 11.57
C VAL A 158 9.06 -7.50 11.99
N LYS A 159 10.13 -7.40 12.77
CA LYS A 159 10.84 -8.59 13.27
C LYS A 159 9.99 -9.44 14.21
N ALA A 160 9.23 -8.80 15.10
CA ALA A 160 8.41 -9.49 16.10
C ALA A 160 7.26 -10.29 15.47
N SER A 161 6.78 -9.86 14.31
CA SER A 161 5.64 -10.45 13.59
C SER A 161 6.03 -11.35 12.42
N ASP A 162 7.30 -11.42 12.06
CA ASP A 162 7.80 -12.09 10.85
C ASP A 162 7.12 -11.60 9.56
N LEU A 163 6.62 -10.37 9.59
CA LEU A 163 6.04 -9.69 8.43
C LEU A 163 7.13 -8.93 7.66
N TYR A 164 6.75 -8.26 6.60
CA TYR A 164 7.61 -7.33 5.87
C TYR A 164 7.03 -5.92 5.88
N LEU A 165 7.92 -4.93 5.74
CA LEU A 165 7.55 -3.54 5.59
C LEU A 165 7.21 -3.27 4.13
N ILE A 166 6.01 -2.76 3.87
CA ILE A 166 5.62 -2.19 2.59
C ILE A 166 5.73 -0.68 2.70
N GLU A 167 6.57 -0.06 1.89
CA GLU A 167 6.88 1.36 2.03
C GLU A 167 6.35 2.19 0.87
N HIS A 168 5.53 3.18 1.22
CA HIS A 168 5.09 4.22 0.28
C HIS A 168 6.27 5.14 -0.06
N CYS A 169 6.75 5.06 -1.31
CA CYS A 169 7.99 5.70 -1.71
C CYS A 169 7.80 7.16 -2.11
N GLU A 170 7.22 7.99 -1.25
CA GLU A 170 7.07 9.41 -1.48
C GLU A 170 7.39 10.21 -0.22
N HIS A 171 8.42 11.04 -0.30
CA HIS A 171 8.68 12.02 0.76
C HIS A 171 7.79 13.24 0.51
N HIS A 172 6.99 13.62 1.53
CA HIS A 172 6.04 14.73 1.42
C HIS A 172 6.72 16.08 1.37
N ASP A 173 7.30 16.39 0.22
CA ASP A 173 7.74 17.73 -0.13
C ASP A 173 6.60 18.46 -0.86
N THR A 174 6.79 19.74 -1.07
CA THR A 174 5.81 20.57 -1.79
C THR A 174 5.88 20.30 -3.29
N GLY A 175 4.76 20.03 -3.91
CA GLY A 175 4.66 19.82 -5.35
C GLY A 175 3.28 19.29 -5.74
N ALA A 176 2.99 19.35 -7.03
CA ALA A 176 1.69 18.89 -7.54
C ALA A 176 1.84 17.82 -8.63
N VAL A 177 2.91 17.89 -9.40
CA VAL A 177 3.22 17.01 -10.53
C VAL A 177 4.74 16.83 -10.62
N ASN A 178 5.21 15.92 -11.44
CA ASN A 178 6.65 15.71 -11.65
C ASN A 178 7.39 17.03 -11.99
N GLU A 179 8.53 17.26 -11.36
CA GLU A 179 9.36 18.42 -11.67
C GLU A 179 9.99 18.29 -13.07
N GLY A 180 9.70 19.26 -13.93
CA GLY A 180 10.22 19.19 -15.29
C GLY A 180 9.64 20.25 -16.24
N PRO A 181 9.76 20.04 -17.54
CA PRO A 181 9.16 20.93 -18.54
C PRO A 181 7.64 21.08 -18.36
N VAL A 182 6.93 19.98 -18.07
CA VAL A 182 5.46 19.96 -17.92
C VAL A 182 5.02 20.77 -16.70
N SER A 183 5.65 20.64 -15.54
CA SER A 183 5.30 21.44 -14.36
C SER A 183 5.49 22.95 -14.61
N ARG A 184 6.55 23.31 -15.34
CA ARG A 184 6.80 24.71 -15.73
C ARG A 184 5.75 25.23 -16.71
N GLU A 185 5.37 24.42 -17.70
CA GLU A 185 4.33 24.77 -18.68
C GLU A 185 2.97 24.98 -18.02
N LEU A 186 2.62 24.11 -17.06
CA LEU A 186 1.39 24.19 -16.28
C LEU A 186 1.43 25.32 -15.22
N GLY A 187 2.60 25.87 -14.91
CA GLY A 187 2.76 26.88 -13.87
C GLY A 187 2.50 26.37 -12.45
N VAL A 188 2.73 25.07 -12.20
CA VAL A 188 2.53 24.43 -10.90
C VAL A 188 3.86 23.96 -10.32
N PRO A 189 3.99 23.88 -8.97
CA PRO A 189 5.20 23.39 -8.34
C PRO A 189 5.47 21.93 -8.69
N GLY A 190 6.74 21.61 -9.00
CA GLY A 190 7.20 20.27 -9.31
C GLY A 190 7.53 19.45 -8.07
N ILE A 191 7.39 18.14 -8.16
CA ILE A 191 7.87 17.15 -7.20
C ILE A 191 9.20 16.62 -7.74
N PRO A 192 10.34 16.86 -7.07
CA PRO A 192 11.63 16.35 -7.50
C PRO A 192 11.68 14.83 -7.54
N GLU A 193 12.46 14.26 -8.44
CA GLU A 193 12.63 12.79 -8.53
C GLU A 193 13.32 12.19 -7.31
N ASP A 194 14.15 12.96 -6.61
CA ASP A 194 14.87 12.53 -5.42
C ASP A 194 13.98 12.35 -4.19
N THR A 195 12.73 12.80 -4.22
CA THR A 195 11.75 12.56 -3.14
C THR A 195 11.47 11.07 -2.96
N GLU A 196 11.36 10.33 -4.06
CA GLU A 196 11.21 8.87 -4.05
C GLU A 196 12.51 8.19 -3.59
N LEU A 197 13.65 8.60 -4.16
CA LEU A 197 14.95 8.02 -3.81
C LEU A 197 15.30 8.23 -2.33
N LYS A 198 14.90 9.32 -1.70
CA LYS A 198 15.14 9.56 -0.26
C LYS A 198 14.58 8.44 0.60
N ILE A 199 13.35 8.02 0.33
CA ILE A 199 12.70 6.92 1.05
C ILE A 199 13.37 5.60 0.69
N VAL A 200 13.52 5.30 -0.60
CA VAL A 200 14.15 4.07 -1.08
C VAL A 200 15.54 3.89 -0.49
N ALA A 201 16.39 4.93 -0.51
CA ALA A 201 17.74 4.83 0.02
C ALA A 201 17.78 4.65 1.54
N ARG A 202 16.90 5.34 2.29
CA ARG A 202 16.75 5.18 3.74
C ARG A 202 16.43 3.74 4.12
N ASP A 203 15.49 3.13 3.41
CA ASP A 203 14.97 1.82 3.78
C ASP A 203 15.81 0.68 3.21
N ILE A 204 16.56 0.89 2.14
CA ILE A 204 17.67 0.02 1.76
C ILE A 204 18.69 -0.07 2.90
N GLU A 205 19.04 1.06 3.51
CA GLU A 205 19.97 1.06 4.65
C GLU A 205 19.35 0.40 5.89
N ALA A 206 18.04 0.58 6.14
CA ALA A 206 17.32 -0.13 7.18
C ALA A 206 17.35 -1.64 6.96
N ALA A 207 17.08 -2.12 5.74
CA ALA A 207 17.17 -3.54 5.39
C ALA A 207 18.59 -4.10 5.56
N ARG A 208 19.61 -3.31 5.15
CA ARG A 208 21.03 -3.71 5.32
C ARG A 208 21.41 -3.86 6.78
N ARG A 209 20.96 -2.95 7.63
CA ARG A 209 21.25 -2.94 9.07
C ARG A 209 20.52 -4.05 9.84
N THR A 210 19.30 -4.37 9.44
CA THR A 210 18.37 -5.20 10.22
C THR A 210 18.12 -6.59 9.64
N GLY A 211 18.32 -6.76 8.33
CA GLY A 211 17.98 -7.98 7.59
C GLY A 211 16.47 -8.16 7.35
N ILE A 212 15.63 -7.17 7.65
CA ILE A 212 14.20 -7.25 7.37
C ILE A 212 13.92 -7.16 5.88
N HIS A 213 12.80 -7.75 5.46
CA HIS A 213 12.31 -7.58 4.10
C HIS A 213 11.58 -6.24 3.97
N VAL A 214 11.99 -5.44 2.97
CA VAL A 214 11.32 -4.20 2.57
C VAL A 214 10.81 -4.35 1.14
N HIS A 215 9.54 -4.03 0.95
CA HIS A 215 8.89 -3.94 -0.35
C HIS A 215 8.60 -2.48 -0.68
N PHE A 216 9.14 -1.98 -1.79
CA PHE A 216 8.94 -0.61 -2.25
C PHE A 216 7.75 -0.52 -3.18
N GLN A 217 6.75 0.27 -2.79
CA GLN A 217 5.51 0.45 -3.55
C GLN A 217 5.70 1.41 -4.72
N HIS A 218 4.91 1.18 -5.78
CA HIS A 218 4.71 2.05 -6.95
C HIS A 218 5.95 2.83 -7.41
N VAL A 219 7.13 2.19 -7.42
CA VAL A 219 8.38 2.82 -7.85
C VAL A 219 8.26 3.35 -9.28
N SER A 220 8.67 4.58 -9.49
CA SER A 220 8.41 5.32 -10.73
C SER A 220 9.62 6.04 -11.35
N THR A 221 10.75 6.17 -10.62
CA THR A 221 11.93 6.91 -11.10
C THR A 221 13.10 6.00 -11.47
N ALA A 222 13.85 6.39 -12.51
CA ALA A 222 15.04 5.67 -12.96
C ALA A 222 16.11 5.55 -11.86
N ILE A 223 16.27 6.59 -11.05
CA ILE A 223 17.27 6.62 -9.97
C ILE A 223 16.92 5.66 -8.83
N SER A 224 15.64 5.50 -8.51
CA SER A 224 15.18 4.53 -7.51
C SER A 224 15.35 3.09 -8.00
N PHE A 225 14.99 2.78 -9.25
CA PHE A 225 15.24 1.46 -9.83
C PHE A 225 16.73 1.10 -9.81
N GLU A 226 17.62 2.04 -10.08
CA GLU A 226 19.07 1.79 -10.00
C GLU A 226 19.53 1.51 -8.58
N ALA A 227 19.02 2.22 -7.56
CA ALA A 227 19.32 1.96 -6.16
C ALA A 227 18.83 0.57 -5.73
N ILE A 228 17.59 0.20 -6.09
CA ILE A 228 17.00 -1.11 -5.80
C ILE A 228 17.78 -2.23 -6.50
N ARG A 229 18.14 -2.06 -7.76
CA ARG A 229 18.94 -3.04 -8.51
C ARG A 229 20.28 -3.34 -7.84
N ARG A 230 20.96 -2.29 -7.35
CA ARG A 230 22.23 -2.46 -6.60
C ARG A 230 22.00 -3.18 -5.28
N ALA A 231 20.98 -2.81 -4.53
CA ALA A 231 20.66 -3.46 -3.27
C ALA A 231 20.32 -4.95 -3.43
N LYS A 232 19.57 -5.30 -4.49
CA LYS A 232 19.32 -6.70 -4.85
C LYS A 232 20.58 -7.45 -5.24
N ALA A 233 21.50 -6.82 -5.97
CA ALA A 233 22.78 -7.41 -6.34
C ALA A 233 23.69 -7.63 -5.11
N GLU A 234 23.54 -6.87 -4.04
CA GLU A 234 24.18 -7.10 -2.74
C GLU A 234 23.55 -8.28 -1.96
N GLY A 235 22.40 -8.80 -2.41
CA GLY A 235 21.66 -9.87 -1.73
C GLY A 235 20.77 -9.40 -0.60
N LEU A 236 20.41 -8.13 -0.55
CA LEU A 236 19.49 -7.62 0.46
C LEU A 236 18.06 -8.13 0.21
N PRO A 237 17.27 -8.38 1.27
CA PRO A 237 15.89 -8.83 1.16
C PRO A 237 14.96 -7.67 0.75
N ILE A 238 15.05 -7.28 -0.52
CA ILE A 238 14.34 -6.16 -1.11
C ILE A 238 13.53 -6.63 -2.30
N THR A 239 12.28 -6.18 -2.37
CA THR A 239 11.41 -6.30 -3.54
C THR A 239 10.80 -4.94 -3.88
N CYS A 240 10.29 -4.80 -5.09
CA CYS A 240 9.55 -3.60 -5.46
C CYS A 240 8.44 -3.90 -6.46
N GLU A 241 7.47 -3.02 -6.48
CA GLU A 241 6.41 -2.99 -7.47
C GLU A 241 6.45 -1.69 -8.27
N THR A 242 5.78 -1.72 -9.41
CA THR A 242 5.39 -0.54 -10.18
C THR A 242 3.96 -0.70 -10.66
N ALA A 243 3.37 0.37 -11.20
CA ALA A 243 1.97 0.34 -11.58
C ALA A 243 1.77 0.53 -13.11
N PRO A 244 0.66 0.01 -13.67
CA PRO A 244 0.40 0.08 -15.11
C PRO A 244 0.43 1.49 -15.69
N HIS A 245 0.03 2.50 -14.93
CA HIS A 245 0.03 3.89 -15.38
C HIS A 245 1.46 4.43 -15.62
N TYR A 246 2.47 3.97 -14.86
CA TYR A 246 3.87 4.34 -15.10
C TYR A 246 4.48 3.65 -16.33
N LEU A 247 3.83 2.61 -16.85
CA LEU A 247 4.22 1.97 -18.12
C LEU A 247 3.59 2.67 -19.31
N ALA A 248 2.34 3.07 -19.17
CA ALA A 248 1.51 3.56 -20.24
C ALA A 248 1.65 5.07 -20.49
N LEU A 249 1.93 5.87 -19.46
CA LEU A 249 1.86 7.32 -19.47
C LEU A 249 3.14 7.96 -18.94
N SER A 250 3.46 9.15 -19.45
CA SER A 250 4.42 10.08 -18.87
C SER A 250 3.70 11.35 -18.36
N ASP A 251 4.44 12.24 -17.73
CA ASP A 251 3.91 13.52 -17.25
C ASP A 251 3.28 14.39 -18.36
N GLU A 252 3.64 14.18 -19.63
CA GLU A 252 2.99 14.83 -20.77
C GLU A 252 1.48 14.52 -20.85
N ALA A 253 1.00 13.43 -20.23
CA ALA A 253 -0.41 13.12 -20.14
C ALA A 253 -1.22 14.21 -19.43
N LEU A 254 -0.60 14.96 -18.52
CA LEU A 254 -1.21 16.11 -17.82
C LEU A 254 -1.61 17.23 -18.78
N LEU A 255 -0.85 17.45 -19.84
CA LEU A 255 -1.17 18.47 -20.86
C LEU A 255 -2.44 18.12 -21.65
N LYS A 256 -2.75 16.83 -21.75
CA LYS A 256 -3.91 16.31 -22.49
C LYS A 256 -5.11 16.07 -21.61
N TYR A 257 -4.92 15.50 -20.43
CA TYR A 257 -5.99 14.99 -19.58
C TYR A 257 -6.18 15.81 -18.29
N GLY A 258 -5.31 16.83 -18.05
CA GLY A 258 -5.40 17.68 -16.86
C GLY A 258 -5.32 16.85 -15.56
N THR A 259 -6.20 17.18 -14.63
CA THR A 259 -6.23 16.53 -13.30
C THR A 259 -6.59 15.05 -13.35
N LEU A 260 -7.15 14.53 -14.43
CA LEU A 260 -7.40 13.10 -14.60
C LEU A 260 -6.09 12.28 -14.74
N ALA A 261 -4.98 12.94 -15.05
CA ALA A 261 -3.65 12.33 -15.09
C ALA A 261 -2.79 12.66 -13.86
N LYS A 262 -3.38 13.32 -12.83
CA LYS A 262 -2.70 13.57 -11.56
C LYS A 262 -2.83 12.37 -10.65
N MET A 263 -1.69 11.87 -10.16
CA MET A 263 -1.60 10.79 -9.20
C MET A 263 -0.39 10.97 -8.28
N ASN A 264 -0.31 10.21 -7.23
CA ASN A 264 0.80 10.17 -6.28
C ASN A 264 1.29 8.71 -6.10
N PRO A 265 2.57 8.43 -6.33
CA PRO A 265 3.59 9.32 -6.92
C PRO A 265 3.19 9.85 -8.30
N PRO A 266 3.72 11.03 -8.74
CA PRO A 266 3.31 11.61 -10.01
C PRO A 266 3.77 10.77 -11.20
N LEU A 267 3.05 10.87 -12.33
CA LEU A 267 3.59 10.42 -13.61
C LEU A 267 4.90 11.12 -13.88
N ARG A 268 5.94 10.35 -14.19
CA ARG A 268 7.31 10.84 -14.38
C ARG A 268 7.61 11.14 -15.84
N SER A 269 8.83 11.54 -16.12
CA SER A 269 9.30 11.84 -17.46
C SER A 269 9.21 10.61 -18.40
N GLU A 270 9.25 10.82 -19.70
CA GLU A 270 9.35 9.73 -20.68
C GLU A 270 10.64 8.90 -20.50
N ALA A 271 11.71 9.49 -19.96
CA ALA A 271 12.93 8.75 -19.61
C ALA A 271 12.68 7.78 -18.46
N ASP A 272 11.97 8.20 -17.40
CA ASP A 272 11.59 7.34 -16.28
C ASP A 272 10.62 6.25 -16.71
N ARG A 273 9.64 6.57 -17.56
CA ARG A 273 8.73 5.58 -18.13
C ARG A 273 9.49 4.46 -18.86
N LYS A 274 10.50 4.82 -19.65
CA LYS A 274 11.37 3.84 -20.32
C LYS A 274 12.21 3.04 -19.32
N ALA A 275 12.71 3.68 -18.28
CA ALA A 275 13.45 3.02 -17.21
C ALA A 275 12.57 2.03 -16.44
N THR A 276 11.29 2.36 -16.21
CA THR A 276 10.31 1.45 -15.60
C THR A 276 10.12 0.20 -16.45
N ILE A 277 9.94 0.33 -17.76
CA ILE A 277 9.84 -0.81 -18.69
C ILE A 277 11.11 -1.65 -18.66
N ALA A 278 12.29 -1.01 -18.63
CA ALA A 278 13.57 -1.72 -18.59
C ALA A 278 13.74 -2.46 -17.25
N ALA A 279 13.31 -1.88 -16.14
CA ALA A 279 13.38 -2.48 -14.81
C ALA A 279 12.48 -3.72 -14.66
N ILE A 280 11.35 -3.76 -15.40
CA ILE A 280 10.54 -4.99 -15.51
C ILE A 280 11.27 -6.04 -16.33
N ALA A 281 11.84 -5.64 -17.47
CA ALA A 281 12.49 -6.56 -18.39
C ALA A 281 13.75 -7.22 -17.81
N ASP A 282 14.47 -6.52 -16.94
CA ASP A 282 15.70 -7.03 -16.30
C ASP A 282 15.45 -7.71 -14.93
N GLY A 283 14.19 -7.74 -14.47
CA GLY A 283 13.80 -8.37 -13.19
C GLY A 283 14.10 -7.52 -11.94
N THR A 284 14.36 -6.23 -12.08
CA THR A 284 14.46 -5.31 -10.94
C THR A 284 13.10 -5.15 -10.27
N VAL A 285 12.03 -5.03 -11.05
CA VAL A 285 10.64 -5.03 -10.58
C VAL A 285 10.15 -6.46 -10.41
N ASP A 286 9.62 -6.77 -9.23
CA ASP A 286 9.11 -8.10 -8.88
C ASP A 286 7.62 -8.24 -9.21
N LEU A 287 6.84 -7.19 -9.00
CA LEU A 287 5.38 -7.21 -9.07
C LEU A 287 4.84 -6.02 -9.88
N LEU A 288 3.68 -6.24 -10.48
CA LEU A 288 2.84 -5.18 -11.03
C LEU A 288 1.61 -5.05 -10.14
N ALA A 289 1.48 -3.93 -9.46
CA ALA A 289 0.34 -3.60 -8.62
C ALA A 289 -0.51 -2.53 -9.28
N THR A 290 -1.80 -2.49 -8.97
CA THR A 290 -2.66 -1.49 -9.62
C THR A 290 -2.65 -0.15 -8.91
N ASP A 291 -2.42 -0.13 -7.60
CA ASP A 291 -2.67 1.02 -6.74
C ASP A 291 -4.11 1.54 -6.99
N HIS A 292 -5.08 0.61 -7.00
CA HIS A 292 -6.49 0.95 -7.18
C HIS A 292 -6.98 1.82 -6.03
N ALA A 293 -7.02 3.12 -6.26
CA ALA A 293 -7.26 4.14 -5.23
C ALA A 293 -8.33 5.16 -5.68
N PRO A 294 -9.62 4.82 -5.62
CA PRO A 294 -10.71 5.72 -6.02
C PRO A 294 -10.78 6.98 -5.16
N HIS A 295 -11.12 8.11 -5.81
CA HIS A 295 -11.21 9.45 -5.22
C HIS A 295 -12.54 10.14 -5.54
#